data_47af3a78c8e57d5aef3b52abf1e393d1
#
_entry.id   47af3a78c8e57d5aef3b52abf1e393d1
#
_cell.length_a   1.000
_cell.length_b   1.000
_cell.length_c   1.000
_cell.angle_alpha   90.00
_cell.angle_beta   90.00
_cell.angle_gamma   90.00
#
_symmetry.space_group_name_H-M   'P 1'
#
loop_
_entity.id
_entity.type
_entity.pdbx_description
1 polymer ?
#
loop_
_entity_poly.entity_id
_entity_poly.type
_entity_poly.pdbx_seq_one_letter_code
_entity_poly.pdbx_strand_id
1 'polypeptide(L)'
;MSLPLTPPVEPQLARSSRDLPRGEGWVYEPKYDGFRAIVFVDGDDVHIQSRGGRPLRRYFPELSFAPGRYVIDGEIVIDAPDEGGVALQDFGSLQQRLHPAASRVAMLAERIPARFVAFDMLARGDELLLERPLSERRVALEELAARDGIDLTPWTSDSERTAPWLKHGEGVVAKELTAPYRPGARRGMVKIKRLRTLDAVVAGYRPGKEPGTVGSLILGLYDPDGRLHVVGHSSGIRPAEKRALRERLAPYENGERGHGDPSRWKSEEEMEWVGLRPELVVEVSFDHVSGGRIRHGTKIVRWRDDKAPRDCLLEQMTG
;
A
#
# COMPACT_ATOMS: atom_id res chain seq x y z
N MET A 1 22.57 22.38 20.41
CA MET A 1 23.24 21.56 19.38
C MET A 1 22.14 20.89 18.58
N SER A 2 22.15 20.98 17.26
CA SER A 2 21.14 20.34 16.39
C SER A 2 21.37 18.82 16.32
N LEU A 3 20.32 18.07 15.96
CA LEU A 3 20.42 16.64 15.69
C LEU A 3 21.51 16.34 14.64
N PRO A 4 22.18 15.17 14.70
CA PRO A 4 23.18 14.79 13.70
C PRO A 4 22.57 14.45 12.33
N LEU A 5 21.24 14.33 12.26
CA LEU A 5 20.48 14.10 11.05
C LEU A 5 19.30 15.09 11.00
N THR A 6 19.17 15.82 9.92
CA THR A 6 18.15 16.87 9.74
C THR A 6 17.21 16.59 8.56
N PRO A 7 15.92 16.98 8.63
CA PRO A 7 15.00 16.82 7.51
C PRO A 7 15.37 17.73 6.32
N PRO A 8 15.08 17.31 5.07
CA PRO A 8 14.45 16.05 4.72
C PRO A 8 15.44 14.88 4.58
N VAL A 9 15.03 13.70 5.00
CA VAL A 9 15.77 12.45 4.80
C VAL A 9 14.94 11.51 3.93
N GLU A 10 15.53 10.99 2.86
CA GLU A 10 14.87 9.96 2.06
C GLU A 10 14.85 8.63 2.82
N PRO A 11 13.68 8.02 3.07
CA PRO A 11 13.65 6.73 3.76
C PRO A 11 14.25 5.62 2.89
N GLN A 12 14.92 4.67 3.51
CA GLN A 12 15.35 3.44 2.82
C GLN A 12 14.14 2.66 2.32
N LEU A 13 14.24 2.09 1.12
CA LEU A 13 13.13 1.44 0.42
C LEU A 13 13.37 -0.06 0.29
N ALA A 14 12.29 -0.84 0.36
CA ALA A 14 12.34 -2.26 0.09
C ALA A 14 12.24 -2.57 -1.42
N ARG A 15 13.04 -3.52 -1.91
CA ARG A 15 12.87 -4.13 -3.23
C ARG A 15 11.68 -5.08 -3.19
N SER A 16 10.87 -5.12 -4.24
CA SER A 16 9.80 -6.12 -4.34
C SER A 16 10.36 -7.49 -4.71
N SER A 17 9.85 -8.54 -4.07
CA SER A 17 10.12 -9.94 -4.40
C SER A 17 8.80 -10.73 -4.41
N ARG A 18 8.81 -11.87 -5.10
CA ARG A 18 7.73 -12.86 -5.01
C ARG A 18 7.96 -13.82 -3.86
N ASP A 19 9.23 -14.14 -3.61
CA ASP A 19 9.64 -15.13 -2.62
C ASP A 19 10.22 -14.46 -1.39
N LEU A 20 9.92 -15.01 -0.23
CA LEU A 20 10.50 -14.63 1.05
C LEU A 20 11.96 -15.10 1.08
N PRO A 21 12.94 -14.21 1.30
CA PRO A 21 14.31 -14.65 1.50
C PRO A 21 14.36 -15.53 2.74
N ARG A 22 15.17 -16.58 2.71
CA ARG A 22 15.34 -17.55 3.80
C ARG A 22 16.81 -17.64 4.20
N GLY A 23 17.08 -18.13 5.40
CA GLY A 23 18.40 -18.35 5.93
C GLY A 23 18.77 -17.39 7.05
N GLU A 24 19.95 -17.62 7.62
CA GLU A 24 20.49 -16.79 8.71
C GLU A 24 20.72 -15.34 8.26
N GLY A 25 20.56 -14.42 9.18
CA GLY A 25 20.77 -12.99 8.92
C GLY A 25 19.54 -12.23 8.42
N TRP A 26 18.40 -12.86 8.22
CA TRP A 26 17.14 -12.22 7.90
C TRP A 26 16.21 -12.14 9.12
N VAL A 27 15.51 -11.02 9.21
CA VAL A 27 14.36 -10.81 10.09
C VAL A 27 13.17 -10.34 9.29
N TYR A 28 12.00 -10.64 9.79
CA TYR A 28 10.73 -10.41 9.12
C TYR A 28 9.82 -9.58 10.00
N GLU A 29 9.18 -8.59 9.39
CA GLU A 29 8.20 -7.71 10.01
C GLU A 29 6.91 -7.71 9.21
N PRO A 30 5.72 -7.52 9.83
CA PRO A 30 4.50 -7.28 9.08
C PRO A 30 4.66 -6.01 8.23
N LYS A 31 4.17 -6.05 7.00
CA LYS A 31 4.09 -4.86 6.17
C LYS A 31 2.83 -4.09 6.55
N TYR A 32 3.03 -2.89 7.08
CA TYR A 32 1.93 -1.97 7.36
C TYR A 32 1.41 -1.29 6.08
N ASP A 33 0.11 -0.95 6.07
CA ASP A 33 -0.52 -0.08 5.07
C ASP A 33 -0.84 1.27 5.72
N GLY A 34 0.11 2.19 5.65
CA GLY A 34 0.04 3.48 6.31
C GLY A 34 0.78 4.58 5.56
N PHE A 35 1.14 5.63 6.29
CA PHE A 35 2.03 6.67 5.80
C PHE A 35 3.40 6.53 6.43
N ARG A 36 4.40 6.15 5.61
CA ARG A 36 5.79 6.17 6.03
C ARG A 36 6.15 7.55 6.58
N ALA A 37 6.72 7.56 7.79
CA ALA A 37 7.14 8.80 8.41
C ALA A 37 8.49 8.64 9.11
N ILE A 38 9.34 9.67 8.98
CA ILE A 38 10.53 9.82 9.80
C ILE A 38 10.23 10.92 10.82
N VAL A 39 10.44 10.59 12.10
CA VAL A 39 10.19 11.49 13.23
C VAL A 39 11.54 11.96 13.78
N PHE A 40 11.68 13.27 13.88
CA PHE A 40 12.84 13.95 14.48
C PHE A 40 12.39 14.61 15.77
N VAL A 41 13.06 14.29 16.86
CA VAL A 41 12.82 14.89 18.18
C VAL A 41 14.09 15.55 18.67
N ASP A 42 14.05 16.86 18.93
CA ASP A 42 15.16 17.65 19.48
C ASP A 42 14.65 18.48 20.67
N GLY A 43 14.81 17.99 21.88
CA GLY A 43 14.16 18.51 23.06
C GLY A 43 12.67 18.25 23.02
N ASP A 44 11.88 19.33 23.09
CA ASP A 44 10.40 19.31 22.94
C ASP A 44 9.94 19.49 21.49
N ASP A 45 10.85 19.84 20.59
CA ASP A 45 10.52 20.04 19.17
C ASP A 45 10.38 18.70 18.44
N VAL A 46 9.24 18.51 17.80
CA VAL A 46 8.90 17.32 17.04
C VAL A 46 8.61 17.67 15.58
N HIS A 47 9.41 17.14 14.67
CA HIS A 47 9.15 17.21 13.25
C HIS A 47 8.83 15.82 12.70
N ILE A 48 7.70 15.68 12.01
CA ILE A 48 7.27 14.44 11.35
C ILE A 48 7.26 14.70 9.86
N GLN A 49 8.11 14.00 9.11
CA GLN A 49 8.12 14.08 7.65
C GLN A 49 7.55 12.83 6.99
N SER A 50 6.87 13.01 5.87
CA SER A 50 6.40 11.92 5.02
C SER A 50 7.56 11.30 4.23
N ARG A 51 7.29 10.16 3.56
CA ARG A 51 8.21 9.54 2.60
C ARG A 51 8.78 10.51 1.55
N GLY A 52 8.00 11.49 1.11
CA GLY A 52 8.41 12.52 0.14
C GLY A 52 8.96 13.81 0.77
N GLY A 53 9.34 13.79 2.04
CA GLY A 53 9.93 14.93 2.75
C GLY A 53 8.93 16.02 3.19
N ARG A 54 7.62 15.83 2.96
CA ARG A 54 6.61 16.83 3.35
C ARG A 54 6.25 16.72 4.82
N PRO A 55 6.02 17.86 5.55
CA PRO A 55 5.67 17.83 6.95
C PRO A 55 4.27 17.23 7.17
N LEU A 56 4.16 16.31 8.14
CA LEU A 56 2.92 15.62 8.50
C LEU A 56 2.34 16.05 9.85
N ARG A 57 3.12 16.68 10.74
CA ARG A 57 2.74 17.01 12.14
C ARG A 57 1.34 17.62 12.25
N ARG A 58 0.99 18.56 11.36
CA ARG A 58 -0.30 19.25 11.38
C ARG A 58 -1.52 18.32 11.19
N TYR A 59 -1.35 17.18 10.56
CA TYR A 59 -2.42 16.23 10.25
C TYR A 59 -2.63 15.18 11.34
N PHE A 60 -1.65 15.05 12.25
CA PHE A 60 -1.62 14.07 13.31
C PHE A 60 -1.27 14.72 14.65
N PRO A 61 -2.12 15.66 15.15
CA PRO A 61 -1.84 16.38 16.41
C PRO A 61 -1.82 15.47 17.62
N GLU A 62 -2.50 14.34 17.56
CA GLU A 62 -2.57 13.33 18.62
C GLU A 62 -1.27 12.54 18.83
N LEU A 63 -0.40 12.48 17.81
CA LEU A 63 0.87 11.77 17.96
C LEU A 63 1.78 12.55 18.91
N SER A 64 2.15 11.91 20.00
CA SER A 64 3.08 12.45 20.98
C SER A 64 4.37 11.64 21.05
N PHE A 65 5.47 12.34 21.30
CA PHE A 65 6.78 11.74 21.45
C PHE A 65 7.44 12.36 22.68
N ALA A 66 8.06 11.52 23.52
CA ALA A 66 8.73 12.02 24.71
C ALA A 66 9.91 12.93 24.32
N PRO A 67 10.12 14.02 25.09
CA PRO A 67 11.26 14.91 24.89
C PRO A 67 12.59 14.15 24.88
N GLY A 68 13.46 14.48 23.93
CA GLY A 68 14.72 13.79 23.77
C GLY A 68 15.50 14.25 22.55
N ARG A 69 16.51 13.48 22.18
CA ARG A 69 17.30 13.72 20.97
C ARG A 69 17.41 12.42 20.20
N TYR A 70 16.53 12.23 19.21
CA TYR A 70 16.50 11.01 18.41
C TYR A 70 15.79 11.19 17.06
N VAL A 71 16.13 10.31 16.13
CA VAL A 71 15.46 10.21 14.82
C VAL A 71 15.05 8.77 14.58
N ILE A 72 13.77 8.53 14.37
CA ILE A 72 13.19 7.20 14.16
C ILE A 72 12.40 7.14 12.87
N ASP A 73 12.38 5.96 12.25
CA ASP A 73 11.66 5.65 11.03
C ASP A 73 10.52 4.68 11.33
N GLY A 74 9.34 4.94 10.82
CA GLY A 74 8.15 4.18 11.13
C GLY A 74 7.02 4.38 10.15
N GLU A 75 5.85 3.90 10.54
CA GLU A 75 4.61 4.03 9.78
C GLU A 75 3.53 4.66 10.67
N ILE A 76 2.81 5.65 10.15
CA ILE A 76 1.59 6.18 10.77
C ILE A 76 0.44 5.34 10.26
N VAL A 77 -0.34 4.76 11.17
CA VAL A 77 -1.44 3.84 10.85
C VAL A 77 -2.70 4.19 11.62
N ILE A 78 -3.84 3.76 11.11
CA ILE A 78 -5.10 3.65 11.83
C ILE A 78 -5.46 2.17 11.86
N ASP A 79 -5.74 1.64 13.04
CA ASP A 79 -6.05 0.22 13.18
C ASP A 79 -7.46 -0.08 12.65
N ALA A 80 -7.58 -1.23 12.02
CA ALA A 80 -8.83 -1.89 11.66
C ALA A 80 -9.03 -3.13 12.55
N PRO A 81 -10.22 -3.73 12.58
CA PRO A 81 -10.43 -5.00 13.26
C PRO A 81 -9.44 -6.06 12.82
N ASP A 82 -8.92 -6.82 13.78
CA ASP A 82 -7.99 -7.91 13.53
C ASP A 82 -8.66 -9.04 12.73
N GLU A 83 -7.87 -9.67 11.86
CA GLU A 83 -8.27 -10.86 11.13
C GLU A 83 -7.22 -11.95 11.30
N GLY A 84 -7.66 -13.13 11.79
CA GLY A 84 -6.75 -14.26 12.00
C GLY A 84 -5.58 -13.97 12.94
N GLY A 85 -5.76 -13.05 13.92
CA GLY A 85 -4.71 -12.64 14.86
C GLY A 85 -3.67 -11.66 14.25
N VAL A 86 -3.99 -11.06 13.12
CA VAL A 86 -3.16 -10.05 12.46
C VAL A 86 -3.83 -8.69 12.58
N ALA A 87 -3.12 -7.72 13.16
CA ALA A 87 -3.55 -6.32 13.21
C ALA A 87 -3.61 -5.74 11.80
N LEU A 88 -4.81 -5.38 11.36
CA LEU A 88 -5.05 -4.74 10.07
C LEU A 88 -5.06 -3.22 10.18
N GLN A 89 -4.94 -2.53 9.05
CA GLN A 89 -4.94 -1.07 8.98
C GLN A 89 -6.05 -0.56 8.08
N ASP A 90 -6.73 0.51 8.53
CA ASP A 90 -7.70 1.26 7.72
C ASP A 90 -7.02 2.45 7.02
N PHE A 91 -6.43 2.15 5.87
CA PHE A 91 -5.80 3.19 5.05
C PHE A 91 -6.82 4.19 4.49
N GLY A 92 -8.07 3.78 4.27
CA GLY A 92 -9.14 4.66 3.80
C GLY A 92 -9.40 5.78 4.80
N SER A 93 -9.55 5.45 6.07
CA SER A 93 -9.67 6.41 7.18
C SER A 93 -8.40 7.25 7.33
N LEU A 94 -7.23 6.64 7.19
CA LEU A 94 -5.96 7.36 7.26
C LEU A 94 -5.84 8.43 6.18
N GLN A 95 -6.26 8.17 4.95
CA GLN A 95 -6.25 9.17 3.87
C GLN A 95 -7.12 10.39 4.17
N GLN A 96 -8.24 10.21 4.86
CA GLN A 96 -9.14 11.31 5.23
C GLN A 96 -8.49 12.31 6.18
N ARG A 97 -7.43 11.90 6.91
CA ARG A 97 -6.67 12.74 7.83
C ARG A 97 -5.94 13.88 7.12
N LEU A 98 -5.57 13.71 5.85
CA LEU A 98 -4.90 14.75 5.05
C LEU A 98 -5.90 15.81 4.57
N HIS A 99 -6.38 16.65 5.49
CA HIS A 99 -7.38 17.67 5.20
C HIS A 99 -6.85 19.09 5.43
N PRO A 100 -7.19 20.07 4.57
CA PRO A 100 -6.69 21.45 4.71
C PRO A 100 -7.25 22.18 5.95
N ALA A 101 -8.51 21.91 6.37
CA ALA A 101 -9.16 22.58 7.48
C ALA A 101 -8.72 21.99 8.83
N ALA A 102 -8.16 22.83 9.71
CA ALA A 102 -7.68 22.42 11.04
C ALA A 102 -8.80 21.85 11.95
N SER A 103 -10.01 22.41 11.88
CA SER A 103 -11.16 21.90 12.65
C SER A 103 -11.53 20.47 12.29
N ARG A 104 -11.47 20.13 10.99
CA ARG A 104 -11.72 18.76 10.54
C ARG A 104 -10.59 17.81 10.96
N VAL A 105 -9.34 18.27 10.92
CA VAL A 105 -8.20 17.47 11.41
C VAL A 105 -8.37 17.16 12.89
N ALA A 106 -8.71 18.15 13.74
CA ALA A 106 -8.93 17.96 15.16
C ALA A 106 -10.06 16.95 15.42
N MET A 107 -11.22 17.14 14.76
CA MET A 107 -12.35 16.20 14.88
C MET A 107 -11.98 14.76 14.48
N LEU A 108 -11.22 14.59 13.40
CA LEU A 108 -10.80 13.25 12.93
C LEU A 108 -9.73 12.65 13.85
N ALA A 109 -8.87 13.46 14.48
CA ALA A 109 -7.91 12.98 15.47
C ALA A 109 -8.57 12.35 16.69
N GLU A 110 -9.73 12.86 17.10
CA GLU A 110 -10.53 12.30 18.20
C GLU A 110 -11.32 11.06 17.79
N ARG A 111 -11.94 11.07 16.60
CA ARG A 111 -12.83 10.00 16.14
C ARG A 111 -12.13 8.76 15.59
N ILE A 112 -11.04 8.97 14.88
CA ILE A 112 -10.24 7.93 14.22
C ILE A 112 -8.75 8.22 14.47
N PRO A 113 -8.29 8.08 15.73
CA PRO A 113 -6.91 8.38 16.08
C PRO A 113 -5.94 7.50 15.31
N ALA A 114 -4.82 8.11 14.91
CA ALA A 114 -3.69 7.40 14.34
C ALA A 114 -2.66 7.10 15.42
N ARG A 115 -1.84 6.05 15.21
CA ARG A 115 -0.66 5.77 16.01
C ARG A 115 0.57 5.67 15.11
N PHE A 116 1.73 5.84 15.71
CA PHE A 116 3.02 5.67 15.03
C PHE A 116 3.67 4.36 15.46
N VAL A 117 4.06 3.53 14.52
CA VAL A 117 4.74 2.25 14.76
C VAL A 117 6.17 2.36 14.23
N ALA A 118 7.14 2.36 15.13
CA ALA A 118 8.56 2.47 14.78
C ALA A 118 9.16 1.11 14.40
N PHE A 119 10.10 1.12 13.45
CA PHE A 119 10.80 -0.08 13.03
C PHE A 119 12.30 0.14 12.74
N ASP A 120 12.81 1.36 12.83
CA ASP A 120 14.25 1.65 12.71
C ASP A 120 14.63 2.92 13.49
N MET A 121 15.89 3.00 13.91
CA MET A 121 16.46 4.16 14.58
C MET A 121 17.63 4.69 13.78
N LEU A 122 17.57 5.98 13.43
CA LEU A 122 18.54 6.61 12.53
C LEU A 122 19.58 7.45 13.24
N ALA A 123 19.21 8.02 14.41
CA ALA A 123 20.11 8.78 15.26
C ALA A 123 19.68 8.74 16.73
N ARG A 124 20.63 8.82 17.67
CA ARG A 124 20.39 8.88 19.11
C ARG A 124 21.41 9.83 19.76
N GLY A 125 20.93 10.89 20.41
CA GLY A 125 21.80 11.95 20.90
C GLY A 125 22.59 12.58 19.76
N ASP A 126 23.91 12.55 19.89
CA ASP A 126 24.85 13.05 18.86
C ASP A 126 25.36 11.94 17.93
N GLU A 127 24.94 10.69 18.16
CA GLU A 127 25.35 9.55 17.35
C GLU A 127 24.43 9.34 16.13
N LEU A 128 25.05 9.28 14.95
CA LEU A 128 24.38 8.89 13.70
C LEU A 128 24.52 7.38 13.53
N LEU A 129 23.36 6.68 13.44
CA LEU A 129 23.31 5.22 13.41
C LEU A 129 23.23 4.62 12.01
N LEU A 130 23.22 5.42 10.95
CA LEU A 130 22.96 4.94 9.57
C LEU A 130 23.93 3.84 9.13
N GLU A 131 25.21 3.92 9.54
CA GLU A 131 26.24 2.94 9.16
C GLU A 131 26.26 1.71 10.10
N ARG A 132 25.53 1.74 11.21
CA ARG A 132 25.42 0.60 12.12
C ARG A 132 24.54 -0.50 11.48
N PRO A 133 24.80 -1.78 11.78
CA PRO A 133 23.92 -2.86 11.36
C PRO A 133 22.52 -2.70 11.95
N LEU A 134 21.50 -3.23 11.26
CA LEU A 134 20.11 -3.18 11.73
C LEU A 134 19.97 -3.76 13.14
N SER A 135 20.69 -4.83 13.47
CA SER A 135 20.67 -5.44 14.80
C SER A 135 21.00 -4.45 15.92
N GLU A 136 22.00 -3.59 15.73
CA GLU A 136 22.37 -2.56 16.71
C GLU A 136 21.34 -1.42 16.75
N ARG A 137 20.87 -0.96 15.58
CA ARG A 137 19.85 0.09 15.49
C ARG A 137 18.54 -0.34 16.15
N ARG A 138 18.19 -1.64 16.00
CA ARG A 138 17.00 -2.22 16.64
C ARG A 138 17.10 -2.25 18.15
N VAL A 139 18.24 -2.64 18.71
CA VAL A 139 18.48 -2.59 20.16
C VAL A 139 18.31 -1.15 20.68
N ALA A 140 18.92 -0.18 20.02
CA ALA A 140 18.78 1.23 20.39
C ALA A 140 17.31 1.73 20.32
N LEU A 141 16.55 1.25 19.34
CA LEU A 141 15.11 1.55 19.19
C LEU A 141 14.29 0.89 20.31
N GLU A 142 14.57 -0.36 20.67
CA GLU A 142 13.88 -1.08 21.74
C GLU A 142 14.12 -0.44 23.12
N GLU A 143 15.35 0.03 23.39
CA GLU A 143 15.65 0.79 24.59
C GLU A 143 14.87 2.12 24.64
N LEU A 144 14.79 2.85 23.52
CA LEU A 144 13.99 4.06 23.42
C LEU A 144 12.51 3.77 23.67
N ALA A 145 11.98 2.74 23.02
CA ALA A 145 10.58 2.36 23.11
C ALA A 145 10.19 1.93 24.53
N ALA A 146 11.03 1.16 25.20
CA ALA A 146 10.80 0.74 26.59
C ALA A 146 10.77 1.92 27.56
N ARG A 147 11.55 2.99 27.30
CA ARG A 147 11.57 4.20 28.12
C ARG A 147 10.37 5.11 27.85
N ASP A 148 10.02 5.31 26.59
CA ASP A 148 9.13 6.38 26.12
C ASP A 148 7.75 5.89 25.63
N GLY A 149 7.51 4.56 25.68
CA GLY A 149 6.23 3.97 25.29
C GLY A 149 5.92 4.04 23.79
N ILE A 150 6.97 4.00 22.94
CA ILE A 150 6.80 4.00 21.48
C ILE A 150 6.39 2.60 21.01
N ASP A 151 5.34 2.52 20.21
CA ASP A 151 4.92 1.26 19.58
C ASP A 151 5.99 0.77 18.60
N LEU A 152 6.37 -0.49 18.73
CA LEU A 152 7.29 -1.13 17.83
C LEU A 152 6.61 -2.14 16.90
N THR A 153 7.09 -2.22 15.68
CA THR A 153 6.74 -3.36 14.81
C THR A 153 7.25 -4.66 15.44
N PRO A 154 6.43 -5.73 15.52
CA PRO A 154 6.92 -7.04 15.88
C PRO A 154 7.86 -7.55 14.79
N TRP A 155 8.88 -8.30 15.18
CA TRP A 155 9.78 -8.95 14.25
C TRP A 155 10.08 -10.40 14.66
N THR A 156 10.51 -11.22 13.72
CA THR A 156 10.90 -12.60 13.94
C THR A 156 12.01 -13.02 12.97
N SER A 157 12.91 -13.90 13.42
CA SER A 157 13.87 -14.59 12.52
C SER A 157 13.29 -15.86 11.91
N ASP A 158 12.13 -16.33 12.40
CA ASP A 158 11.45 -17.51 11.91
C ASP A 158 10.52 -17.16 10.74
N SER A 159 10.89 -17.62 9.54
CA SER A 159 10.10 -17.38 8.32
C SER A 159 8.71 -18.00 8.35
N GLU A 160 8.49 -19.09 9.10
CA GLU A 160 7.19 -19.76 9.18
C GLU A 160 6.17 -18.90 9.95
N ARG A 161 6.64 -18.10 10.90
CA ARG A 161 5.78 -17.16 11.65
C ARG A 161 5.26 -16.00 10.79
N THR A 162 5.72 -15.84 9.57
CA THR A 162 5.23 -14.82 8.63
C THR A 162 3.93 -15.22 7.92
N ALA A 163 3.54 -16.50 7.98
CA ALA A 163 2.37 -17.01 7.25
C ALA A 163 1.07 -16.23 7.54
N PRO A 164 0.72 -15.85 8.79
CA PRO A 164 -0.45 -15.02 9.05
C PRO A 164 -0.40 -13.66 8.38
N TRP A 165 0.77 -13.00 8.36
CA TRP A 165 0.96 -11.68 7.72
C TRP A 165 0.80 -11.75 6.20
N LEU A 166 1.24 -12.86 5.58
CA LEU A 166 1.06 -13.12 4.16
C LEU A 166 -0.38 -13.51 3.80
N LYS A 167 -1.10 -14.15 4.74
CA LYS A 167 -2.47 -14.60 4.49
C LYS A 167 -3.51 -13.52 4.77
N HIS A 168 -3.40 -12.82 5.87
CA HIS A 168 -4.41 -11.85 6.35
C HIS A 168 -3.95 -10.40 6.23
N GLY A 169 -2.65 -10.11 6.43
CA GLY A 169 -2.08 -8.77 6.36
C GLY A 169 -1.74 -8.31 4.94
N GLU A 170 -1.03 -7.20 4.86
CA GLU A 170 -0.55 -6.58 3.60
C GLU A 170 0.72 -7.23 3.04
N GLY A 171 1.28 -8.19 3.78
CA GLY A 171 2.52 -8.88 3.42
C GLY A 171 3.61 -8.77 4.49
N VAL A 172 4.85 -8.94 4.06
CA VAL A 172 6.03 -9.00 4.91
C VAL A 172 7.12 -8.08 4.37
N VAL A 173 7.87 -7.45 5.27
CA VAL A 173 9.15 -6.81 4.98
C VAL A 173 10.24 -7.66 5.63
N ALA A 174 11.10 -8.24 4.79
CA ALA A 174 12.31 -8.94 5.24
C ALA A 174 13.49 -7.97 5.23
N LYS A 175 14.27 -7.94 6.29
CA LYS A 175 15.42 -7.06 6.48
C LYS A 175 16.67 -7.86 6.82
N GLU A 176 17.82 -7.46 6.28
CA GLU A 176 19.13 -8.04 6.62
C GLU A 176 19.62 -7.45 7.95
N LEU A 177 19.89 -8.31 8.95
CA LEU A 177 20.33 -7.89 10.28
C LEU A 177 21.64 -7.10 10.26
N THR A 178 22.55 -7.43 9.33
CA THR A 178 23.86 -6.79 9.20
C THR A 178 23.87 -5.57 8.29
N ALA A 179 22.75 -5.27 7.62
CA ALA A 179 22.71 -4.17 6.67
C ALA A 179 22.67 -2.80 7.37
N PRO A 180 23.46 -1.82 6.88
CA PRO A 180 23.31 -0.42 7.27
C PRO A 180 22.01 0.17 6.70
N TYR A 181 21.60 1.32 7.25
CA TYR A 181 20.51 2.10 6.69
C TYR A 181 21.01 2.97 5.54
N ARG A 182 20.44 2.80 4.35
CA ARG A 182 20.85 3.53 3.14
C ARG A 182 19.71 4.44 2.66
N PRO A 183 19.73 5.73 2.99
CA PRO A 183 18.71 6.68 2.55
C PRO A 183 18.48 6.62 1.03
N GLY A 184 17.21 6.56 0.61
CA GLY A 184 16.78 6.50 -0.79
C GLY A 184 17.04 5.17 -1.52
N ALA A 185 17.91 4.31 -0.98
CA ALA A 185 18.32 3.07 -1.66
C ALA A 185 17.30 1.93 -1.46
N ARG A 186 17.33 0.98 -2.41
CA ARG A 186 16.52 -0.27 -2.36
C ARG A 186 17.40 -1.48 -2.07
N ARG A 187 18.16 -1.43 -0.96
CA ARG A 187 19.10 -2.48 -0.53
C ARG A 187 18.84 -2.85 0.94
N GLY A 188 19.20 -4.06 1.34
CA GLY A 188 19.07 -4.54 2.72
C GLY A 188 17.63 -4.83 3.16
N MET A 189 16.63 -4.55 2.31
CA MET A 189 15.22 -4.83 2.58
C MET A 189 14.50 -5.36 1.35
N VAL A 190 13.64 -6.36 1.57
CA VAL A 190 12.77 -6.96 0.55
C VAL A 190 11.34 -6.96 1.07
N LYS A 191 10.39 -6.53 0.24
CA LYS A 191 8.96 -6.64 0.54
C LYS A 191 8.29 -7.71 -0.28
N ILE A 192 7.54 -8.55 0.38
CA ILE A 192 6.67 -9.55 -0.18
C ILE A 192 5.25 -9.10 0.11
N LYS A 193 4.47 -8.86 -0.94
CA LYS A 193 3.07 -8.47 -0.79
C LYS A 193 2.18 -9.70 -0.84
N ARG A 194 1.05 -9.67 -0.13
CA ARG A 194 -0.04 -10.60 -0.37
C ARG A 194 -0.49 -10.46 -1.82
N LEU A 195 -0.44 -11.54 -2.58
CA LEU A 195 -1.04 -11.60 -3.91
C LEU A 195 -2.48 -12.08 -3.75
N ARG A 196 -3.42 -11.15 -3.86
CA ARG A 196 -4.84 -11.47 -3.97
C ARG A 196 -5.18 -11.61 -5.44
N THR A 197 -5.95 -12.62 -5.80
CA THR A 197 -6.53 -12.75 -7.14
C THR A 197 -8.04 -12.88 -7.03
N LEU A 198 -8.73 -12.43 -8.06
CA LEU A 198 -10.15 -12.70 -8.25
C LEU A 198 -10.44 -12.89 -9.74
N ASP A 199 -11.54 -13.59 -10.02
CA ASP A 199 -12.08 -13.71 -11.35
C ASP A 199 -13.10 -12.59 -11.58
N ALA A 200 -12.86 -11.76 -12.58
CA ALA A 200 -13.72 -10.64 -12.92
C ALA A 200 -14.25 -10.74 -14.34
N VAL A 201 -15.49 -10.31 -14.50
CA VAL A 201 -16.09 -10.11 -15.82
C VAL A 201 -15.49 -8.89 -16.48
N VAL A 202 -15.16 -8.99 -17.77
CA VAL A 202 -14.75 -7.84 -18.57
C VAL A 202 -16.02 -7.10 -19.05
N ALA A 203 -16.41 -6.06 -18.31
CA ALA A 203 -17.61 -5.28 -18.60
C ALA A 203 -17.42 -4.25 -19.72
N GLY A 204 -16.16 -3.93 -20.04
CA GLY A 204 -15.81 -2.97 -21.06
C GLY A 204 -14.31 -2.73 -21.15
N TYR A 205 -13.93 -1.78 -21.98
CA TYR A 205 -12.55 -1.33 -22.04
C TYR A 205 -12.49 0.18 -22.31
N ARG A 206 -11.34 0.78 -21.99
CA ARG A 206 -10.98 2.13 -22.40
C ARG A 206 -10.04 2.07 -23.58
N PRO A 207 -10.26 2.87 -24.64
CA PRO A 207 -9.31 2.99 -25.74
C PRO A 207 -7.91 3.39 -25.26
N GLY A 208 -6.91 2.91 -25.96
CA GLY A 208 -5.52 3.32 -25.72
C GLY A 208 -5.20 4.65 -26.38
N LYS A 209 -4.03 5.21 -26.06
CA LYS A 209 -3.55 6.45 -26.70
C LYS A 209 -3.34 6.31 -28.21
N GLU A 210 -2.93 5.12 -28.65
CA GLU A 210 -2.78 4.80 -30.06
C GLU A 210 -4.10 4.28 -30.62
N PRO A 211 -4.56 4.74 -31.79
CA PRO A 211 -5.77 4.24 -32.44
C PRO A 211 -5.74 2.71 -32.61
N GLY A 212 -6.86 2.07 -32.33
CA GLY A 212 -6.99 0.61 -32.46
C GLY A 212 -6.32 -0.19 -31.34
N THR A 213 -6.02 0.44 -30.19
CA THR A 213 -5.45 -0.24 -29.02
C THR A 213 -6.34 -0.15 -27.80
N VAL A 214 -6.14 -1.06 -26.82
CA VAL A 214 -6.81 -1.05 -25.52
C VAL A 214 -5.89 -0.41 -24.47
N GLY A 215 -6.40 0.58 -23.78
CA GLY A 215 -5.70 1.26 -22.67
C GLY A 215 -5.86 0.53 -21.33
N SER A 216 -7.11 0.11 -21.02
CA SER A 216 -7.42 -0.66 -19.82
C SER A 216 -8.72 -1.45 -20.00
N LEU A 217 -8.84 -2.58 -19.28
CA LEU A 217 -10.10 -3.31 -19.13
C LEU A 217 -10.89 -2.74 -17.96
N ILE A 218 -12.22 -2.70 -18.11
CA ILE A 218 -13.16 -2.39 -17.03
C ILE A 218 -13.65 -3.73 -16.46
N LEU A 219 -13.51 -3.89 -15.15
CA LEU A 219 -13.76 -5.14 -14.43
C LEU A 219 -15.03 -5.04 -13.62
N GLY A 220 -15.86 -6.07 -13.70
CA GLY A 220 -17.14 -6.17 -13.01
C GLY A 220 -17.27 -7.44 -12.19
N LEU A 221 -18.06 -7.37 -11.11
CA LEU A 221 -18.50 -8.51 -10.31
C LEU A 221 -20.00 -8.43 -10.10
N TYR A 222 -20.65 -9.59 -10.01
CA TYR A 222 -22.08 -9.66 -9.76
C TYR A 222 -22.41 -9.59 -8.26
N ASP A 223 -23.48 -8.86 -7.95
CA ASP A 223 -24.11 -8.93 -6.63
C ASP A 223 -25.05 -10.15 -6.53
N PRO A 224 -25.59 -10.46 -5.33
CA PRO A 224 -26.57 -11.54 -5.15
C PRO A 224 -27.84 -11.39 -5.98
N ASP A 225 -28.22 -10.16 -6.36
CA ASP A 225 -29.39 -9.88 -7.20
C ASP A 225 -29.09 -10.05 -8.69
N GLY A 226 -27.87 -10.43 -9.05
CA GLY A 226 -27.43 -10.66 -10.42
C GLY A 226 -27.14 -9.39 -11.21
N ARG A 227 -26.90 -8.24 -10.54
CA ARG A 227 -26.47 -6.99 -11.19
C ARG A 227 -24.94 -6.95 -11.26
N LEU A 228 -24.43 -6.52 -12.41
CA LEU A 228 -23.00 -6.36 -12.62
C LEU A 228 -22.53 -4.98 -12.12
N HIS A 229 -21.63 -4.96 -11.15
CA HIS A 229 -21.04 -3.76 -10.59
C HIS A 229 -19.60 -3.59 -11.07
N VAL A 230 -19.24 -2.40 -11.54
CA VAL A 230 -17.86 -2.07 -11.89
C VAL A 230 -17.05 -1.93 -10.61
N VAL A 231 -16.06 -2.83 -10.43
CA VAL A 231 -15.23 -2.90 -9.23
C VAL A 231 -13.81 -2.38 -9.44
N GLY A 232 -13.39 -2.16 -10.69
CA GLY A 232 -12.04 -1.66 -10.97
C GLY A 232 -11.68 -1.69 -12.45
N HIS A 233 -10.40 -1.49 -12.71
CA HIS A 233 -9.86 -1.55 -14.08
C HIS A 233 -8.44 -2.11 -14.08
N SER A 234 -8.04 -2.74 -15.19
CA SER A 234 -6.70 -3.24 -15.41
C SER A 234 -6.02 -2.48 -16.53
N SER A 235 -4.96 -1.73 -16.20
CA SER A 235 -4.15 -0.97 -17.15
C SER A 235 -2.78 -1.60 -17.43
N GLY A 236 -2.44 -2.69 -16.75
CA GLY A 236 -1.15 -3.39 -16.86
C GLY A 236 -1.01 -4.25 -18.13
N ILE A 237 -1.51 -3.78 -19.28
CA ILE A 237 -1.46 -4.48 -20.57
C ILE A 237 -0.12 -4.18 -21.24
N ARG A 238 0.60 -5.23 -21.64
CA ARG A 238 1.88 -5.08 -22.35
C ARG A 238 1.66 -4.36 -23.68
N PRO A 239 2.52 -3.42 -24.09
CA PRO A 239 2.34 -2.65 -25.33
C PRO A 239 2.10 -3.53 -26.58
N ALA A 240 2.84 -4.64 -26.70
CA ALA A 240 2.70 -5.58 -27.81
C ALA A 240 1.32 -6.28 -27.86
N GLU A 241 0.61 -6.36 -26.76
CA GLU A 241 -0.68 -7.07 -26.66
C GLU A 241 -1.89 -6.15 -26.87
N LYS A 242 -1.71 -4.84 -26.78
CA LYS A 242 -2.82 -3.89 -26.79
C LYS A 242 -3.67 -3.92 -28.05
N ARG A 243 -3.05 -4.17 -29.19
CA ARG A 243 -3.76 -4.27 -30.49
C ARG A 243 -4.48 -5.61 -30.64
N ALA A 244 -3.80 -6.71 -30.36
CA ALA A 244 -4.41 -8.04 -30.38
C ALA A 244 -5.58 -8.15 -29.38
N LEU A 245 -5.46 -7.49 -28.22
CA LEU A 245 -6.54 -7.42 -27.26
C LEU A 245 -7.75 -6.68 -27.83
N ARG A 246 -7.55 -5.60 -28.59
CA ARG A 246 -8.65 -4.89 -29.27
C ARG A 246 -9.40 -5.80 -30.25
N GLU A 247 -8.68 -6.59 -31.02
CA GLU A 247 -9.27 -7.56 -31.95
C GLU A 247 -10.05 -8.65 -31.22
N ARG A 248 -9.51 -9.17 -30.10
CA ARG A 248 -10.18 -10.15 -29.25
C ARG A 248 -11.51 -9.60 -28.68
N LEU A 249 -11.56 -8.33 -28.30
CA LEU A 249 -12.74 -7.72 -27.66
C LEU A 249 -13.83 -7.27 -28.66
N ALA A 250 -13.46 -6.99 -29.90
CA ALA A 250 -14.36 -6.47 -30.91
C ALA A 250 -15.66 -7.28 -31.11
N PRO A 251 -15.64 -8.63 -31.13
CA PRO A 251 -16.86 -9.43 -31.27
C PRO A 251 -17.85 -9.29 -30.10
N TYR A 252 -17.39 -8.81 -28.96
CA TYR A 252 -18.18 -8.68 -27.72
C TYR A 252 -18.72 -7.27 -27.48
N GLU A 253 -18.42 -6.29 -28.34
CA GLU A 253 -18.96 -4.94 -28.19
C GLU A 253 -20.49 -4.96 -28.24
N ASN A 254 -21.15 -4.29 -27.27
CA ASN A 254 -22.59 -4.23 -27.18
C ASN A 254 -23.19 -2.94 -27.75
N GLY A 255 -22.36 -2.09 -28.33
CA GLY A 255 -22.74 -0.80 -28.91
C GLY A 255 -22.80 0.36 -27.91
N GLU A 256 -22.70 0.10 -26.63
CA GLU A 256 -22.67 1.14 -25.61
C GLU A 256 -21.30 1.83 -25.57
N ARG A 257 -21.33 3.16 -25.49
CA ARG A 257 -20.15 4.01 -25.33
C ARG A 257 -20.50 5.16 -24.40
N GLY A 258 -19.54 5.61 -23.64
CA GLY A 258 -19.72 6.73 -22.74
C GLY A 258 -18.38 7.27 -22.25
N HIS A 259 -18.49 8.29 -21.41
CA HIS A 259 -17.35 8.92 -20.76
C HIS A 259 -17.48 8.71 -19.25
N GLY A 260 -16.37 8.50 -18.58
CA GLY A 260 -16.33 8.43 -17.12
C GLY A 260 -16.29 9.83 -16.51
N ASP A 261 -16.49 9.90 -15.19
CA ASP A 261 -16.37 11.16 -14.46
C ASP A 261 -14.94 11.72 -14.58
N PRO A 262 -14.80 13.04 -14.89
CA PRO A 262 -13.49 13.68 -14.96
C PRO A 262 -12.74 13.58 -13.63
N SER A 263 -11.48 13.24 -13.69
CA SER A 263 -10.61 13.19 -12.51
C SER A 263 -9.65 14.38 -12.48
N ARG A 264 -9.02 14.64 -11.30
CA ARG A 264 -7.98 15.68 -11.18
C ARG A 264 -6.83 15.56 -12.20
N TRP A 265 -6.69 14.39 -12.83
CA TRP A 265 -5.54 14.00 -13.62
C TRP A 265 -5.88 13.63 -15.07
N LYS A 266 -7.17 13.55 -15.41
CA LYS A 266 -7.62 13.13 -16.74
C LYS A 266 -8.83 13.93 -17.17
N SER A 267 -8.84 14.33 -18.46
CA SER A 267 -9.98 14.96 -19.12
C SER A 267 -11.12 13.95 -19.37
N GLU A 268 -12.33 14.44 -19.69
CA GLU A 268 -13.48 13.59 -20.08
C GLU A 268 -13.13 12.68 -21.26
N GLU A 269 -12.46 13.19 -22.28
CA GLU A 269 -12.06 12.44 -23.48
C GLU A 269 -11.12 11.25 -23.12
N GLU A 270 -10.23 11.44 -22.14
CA GLU A 270 -9.34 10.37 -21.66
C GLU A 270 -10.05 9.29 -20.85
N MET A 271 -11.32 9.50 -20.53
CA MET A 271 -12.17 8.58 -19.75
C MET A 271 -13.21 7.87 -20.62
N GLU A 272 -13.13 8.00 -21.96
CA GLU A 272 -13.99 7.25 -22.89
C GLU A 272 -13.94 5.75 -22.60
N TRP A 273 -15.10 5.10 -22.70
CA TRP A 273 -15.21 3.66 -22.56
C TRP A 273 -16.13 3.05 -23.62
N VAL A 274 -15.89 1.79 -23.91
CA VAL A 274 -16.68 0.94 -24.79
C VAL A 274 -17.22 -0.24 -23.99
N GLY A 275 -18.54 -0.43 -24.01
CA GLY A 275 -19.23 -1.52 -23.33
C GLY A 275 -19.05 -2.85 -24.04
N LEU A 276 -18.96 -3.91 -23.26
CA LEU A 276 -18.92 -5.29 -23.74
C LEU A 276 -20.07 -6.10 -23.18
N ARG A 277 -20.55 -7.08 -23.96
CA ARG A 277 -21.39 -8.14 -23.41
C ARG A 277 -20.61 -8.89 -22.32
N PRO A 278 -21.19 -9.14 -21.14
CA PRO A 278 -20.50 -9.72 -19.99
C PRO A 278 -20.26 -11.24 -20.15
N GLU A 279 -19.52 -11.61 -21.18
CA GLU A 279 -19.23 -13.00 -21.56
C GLU A 279 -17.79 -13.43 -21.29
N LEU A 280 -16.88 -12.46 -21.14
CA LEU A 280 -15.45 -12.72 -20.93
C LEU A 280 -15.08 -12.61 -19.46
N VAL A 281 -14.26 -13.56 -18.99
CA VAL A 281 -13.74 -13.56 -17.62
C VAL A 281 -12.21 -13.54 -17.63
N VAL A 282 -11.65 -12.75 -16.73
CA VAL A 282 -10.20 -12.67 -16.50
C VAL A 282 -9.90 -12.88 -15.01
N GLU A 283 -8.88 -13.68 -14.72
CA GLU A 283 -8.25 -13.67 -13.40
C GLU A 283 -7.31 -12.46 -13.32
N VAL A 284 -7.49 -11.65 -12.30
CA VAL A 284 -6.65 -10.47 -12.06
C VAL A 284 -6.04 -10.53 -10.67
N SER A 285 -4.79 -10.10 -10.56
CA SER A 285 -4.16 -9.83 -9.27
C SER A 285 -4.38 -8.38 -8.87
N PHE A 286 -4.59 -8.16 -7.58
CA PHE A 286 -4.79 -6.83 -7.02
C PHE A 286 -4.15 -6.71 -5.64
N ASP A 287 -3.87 -5.47 -5.21
CA ASP A 287 -3.22 -5.22 -3.93
C ASP A 287 -4.26 -4.96 -2.81
N HIS A 288 -5.30 -4.17 -3.07
CA HIS A 288 -6.18 -3.68 -2.01
C HIS A 288 -7.60 -3.34 -2.52
N VAL A 289 -8.60 -3.55 -1.65
CA VAL A 289 -10.00 -3.13 -1.87
C VAL A 289 -10.35 -2.03 -0.87
N SER A 290 -10.95 -0.96 -1.32
CA SER A 290 -11.46 0.11 -0.47
C SER A 290 -12.77 0.66 -1.02
N GLY A 291 -13.78 0.82 -0.16
CA GLY A 291 -15.10 1.32 -0.56
C GLY A 291 -15.78 0.48 -1.64
N GLY A 292 -15.64 -0.86 -1.60
CA GLY A 292 -16.22 -1.77 -2.58
C GLY A 292 -15.57 -1.74 -3.98
N ARG A 293 -14.36 -1.15 -4.10
CA ARG A 293 -13.62 -1.06 -5.36
C ARG A 293 -12.17 -1.49 -5.17
N ILE A 294 -11.60 -2.11 -6.20
CA ILE A 294 -10.18 -2.41 -6.25
C ILE A 294 -9.41 -1.11 -6.41
N ARG A 295 -8.53 -0.85 -5.46
CA ARG A 295 -7.70 0.32 -5.40
C ARG A 295 -6.42 0.05 -6.18
N HIS A 296 -5.99 0.98 -7.02
CA HIS A 296 -4.89 0.80 -7.96
C HIS A 296 -5.17 -0.20 -9.10
N GLY A 297 -4.44 -0.09 -10.18
CA GLY A 297 -4.61 -0.95 -11.36
C GLY A 297 -4.32 -2.40 -11.05
N THR A 298 -5.20 -3.27 -11.48
CA THR A 298 -4.99 -4.71 -11.45
C THR A 298 -4.05 -5.16 -12.56
N LYS A 299 -3.51 -6.37 -12.41
CA LYS A 299 -2.76 -7.04 -13.50
C LYS A 299 -3.52 -8.27 -13.95
N ILE A 300 -3.70 -8.43 -15.24
CA ILE A 300 -4.26 -9.65 -15.80
C ILE A 300 -3.27 -10.79 -15.56
N VAL A 301 -3.75 -11.85 -14.91
CA VAL A 301 -3.00 -13.08 -14.68
C VAL A 301 -3.21 -14.02 -15.86
N ARG A 302 -4.49 -14.30 -16.20
CA ARG A 302 -4.89 -15.13 -17.32
C ARG A 302 -6.36 -14.92 -17.70
N TRP A 303 -6.74 -15.34 -18.88
CA TRP A 303 -8.13 -15.47 -19.28
C TRP A 303 -8.74 -16.74 -18.66
N ARG A 304 -10.00 -16.67 -18.31
CA ARG A 304 -10.75 -17.75 -17.66
C ARG A 304 -11.90 -18.19 -18.58
N ASP A 305 -11.54 -18.83 -19.68
CA ASP A 305 -12.51 -19.41 -20.62
C ASP A 305 -13.28 -20.60 -19.99
N ASP A 306 -12.80 -21.10 -18.84
CA ASP A 306 -13.40 -22.16 -18.01
C ASP A 306 -14.39 -21.66 -16.96
N LYS A 307 -14.53 -20.34 -16.77
CA LYS A 307 -15.33 -19.73 -15.68
C LYS A 307 -16.58 -19.06 -16.23
N ALA A 308 -17.75 -19.39 -15.69
CA ALA A 308 -18.97 -18.69 -16.05
C ALA A 308 -18.96 -17.26 -15.49
N PRO A 309 -19.32 -16.23 -16.29
CA PRO A 309 -19.36 -14.84 -15.82
C PRO A 309 -20.21 -14.61 -14.57
N ARG A 310 -21.32 -15.33 -14.44
CA ARG A 310 -22.22 -15.24 -13.29
C ARG A 310 -21.63 -15.75 -11.96
N ASP A 311 -20.53 -16.52 -12.01
CA ASP A 311 -19.81 -16.99 -10.84
C ASP A 311 -18.76 -15.98 -10.34
N CYS A 312 -18.64 -14.82 -11.02
CA CYS A 312 -17.75 -13.75 -10.61
C CYS A 312 -18.50 -12.83 -9.64
N LEU A 313 -18.49 -13.16 -8.35
CA LEU A 313 -19.29 -12.51 -7.31
C LEU A 313 -18.50 -11.48 -6.50
N LEU A 314 -19.20 -10.45 -5.97
CA LEU A 314 -18.62 -9.40 -5.11
C LEU A 314 -17.94 -9.96 -3.85
N GLU A 315 -18.40 -11.11 -3.36
CA GLU A 315 -17.84 -11.79 -2.19
C GLU A 315 -16.34 -12.12 -2.33
N GLN A 316 -15.84 -12.29 -3.57
CA GLN A 316 -14.41 -12.50 -3.81
C GLN A 316 -13.51 -11.33 -3.35
N MET A 317 -14.07 -10.15 -3.14
CA MET A 317 -13.32 -8.97 -2.66
C MET A 317 -13.16 -8.93 -1.15
N THR A 318 -13.94 -9.70 -0.40
CA THR A 318 -13.95 -9.72 1.06
C THR A 318 -13.15 -10.89 1.65
N GLY A 319 -12.61 -11.78 0.81
CA GLY A 319 -11.84 -12.97 1.18
C GLY A 319 -10.33 -12.78 1.30
#